data_b6fc6b3e486a4d055e6621ea2c5e1888
#
_entry.id   b6fc6b3e486a4d055e6621ea2c5e1888
#
_cell.length_a   1.000
_cell.length_b   1.000
_cell.length_c   1.000
_cell.angle_alpha   90.00
_cell.angle_beta   90.00
_cell.angle_gamma   90.00
#
_symmetry.space_group_name_H-M   'P 1'
#
loop_
_entity.id
_entity.type
_entity.pdbx_description
1 polymer ?
#
loop_
_entity_poly.entity_id
_entity_poly.type
_entity_poly.pdbx_seq_one_letter_code
_entity_poly.pdbx_strand_id
1 'polypeptide(L)'
;MSTEKMRKFWDDRAQFHALGGRQKSRFFKLIQESVRPYLEPVLPKPEGSLILEAGCGVGVWVEELAPRGYRMALSDLSPEMIRHAREKVKRMGLDENAVSCQVLDICDMDVFPDAAFDLVLALGGPLTLCGDSKKAAFELCRVTKPGGYVLCDASNRYRAAFDAFHKKDMTRFAQIMKGGTFVSPKSGLTHNLHGPEQLKALFQANNMEVLHLAGICPFFNFPPQEELVGLLEDDKNFEMLLDVARNHAEHPSILGLSGRLMIVARKM
;
A
#
# COMPACT_ATOMS: atom_id res chain seq x y z
N MET A 1 -13.19 14.77 -0.39
CA MET A 1 -12.42 15.11 0.85
C MET A 1 -11.29 16.04 0.44
N SER A 2 -10.94 17.08 1.23
CA SER A 2 -9.82 17.94 0.85
C SER A 2 -8.48 17.24 1.10
N THR A 3 -7.57 17.39 0.15
CA THR A 3 -6.18 16.93 0.23
C THR A 3 -5.48 17.47 1.49
N GLU A 4 -5.79 18.71 1.88
CA GLU A 4 -5.26 19.37 3.09
C GLU A 4 -5.63 18.61 4.38
N LYS A 5 -6.89 18.17 4.53
CA LYS A 5 -7.32 17.38 5.71
C LYS A 5 -6.55 16.07 5.81
N MET A 6 -6.31 15.41 4.68
CA MET A 6 -5.54 14.17 4.63
C MET A 6 -4.07 14.41 4.96
N ARG A 7 -3.46 15.49 4.40
CA ARG A 7 -2.10 15.91 4.72
C ARG A 7 -1.92 16.11 6.21
N LYS A 8 -2.77 16.94 6.83
CA LYS A 8 -2.73 17.20 8.27
C LYS A 8 -2.86 15.91 9.09
N PHE A 9 -3.76 15.01 8.72
CA PHE A 9 -3.93 13.73 9.41
C PHE A 9 -2.64 12.90 9.44
N TRP A 10 -1.86 12.90 8.34
CA TRP A 10 -0.60 12.16 8.25
C TRP A 10 0.55 12.92 8.90
N ASP A 11 0.60 14.25 8.81
CA ASP A 11 1.58 15.06 9.53
C ASP A 11 1.50 14.81 11.03
N ASP A 12 0.30 14.82 11.60
CA ASP A 12 0.07 14.56 13.04
C ASP A 12 0.53 13.15 13.48
N ARG A 13 0.73 12.22 12.56
CA ARG A 13 1.13 10.82 12.81
C ARG A 13 2.55 10.48 12.41
N ALA A 14 3.24 11.38 11.73
CA ALA A 14 4.55 11.11 11.17
C ALA A 14 5.57 10.71 12.25
N GLN A 15 5.57 11.40 13.40
CA GLN A 15 6.45 11.08 14.52
C GLN A 15 6.21 9.66 15.07
N PHE A 16 4.95 9.22 15.21
CA PHE A 16 4.62 7.87 15.64
C PHE A 16 5.17 6.81 14.68
N HIS A 17 5.02 7.04 13.37
CA HIS A 17 5.57 6.15 12.35
C HIS A 17 7.10 6.16 12.34
N ALA A 18 7.74 7.33 12.51
CA ALA A 18 9.20 7.46 12.53
C ALA A 18 9.84 6.72 13.71
N LEU A 19 9.16 6.66 14.85
CA LEU A 19 9.60 5.88 16.03
C LEU A 19 9.37 4.37 15.85
N GLY A 20 8.84 3.94 14.71
CA GLY A 20 8.58 2.53 14.39
C GLY A 20 7.30 2.00 15.03
N GLY A 21 6.31 2.86 15.29
CA GLY A 21 5.11 2.50 16.03
C GLY A 21 4.35 1.28 15.51
N ARG A 22 4.15 1.15 14.19
CA ARG A 22 3.58 -0.07 13.58
C ARG A 22 4.65 -1.00 13.02
N GLN A 23 5.75 -0.45 12.51
CA GLN A 23 6.80 -1.18 11.78
C GLN A 23 7.53 -2.20 12.62
N LYS A 24 7.58 -2.01 13.95
CA LYS A 24 8.18 -2.95 14.90
C LYS A 24 7.26 -4.09 15.31
N SER A 25 5.97 -4.05 14.92
CA SER A 25 5.02 -5.09 15.29
C SER A 25 5.19 -6.33 14.41
N ARG A 26 4.96 -7.50 14.98
CA ARG A 26 4.92 -8.77 14.23
C ARG A 26 3.82 -8.76 13.15
N PHE A 27 2.74 -8.02 13.37
CA PHE A 27 1.71 -7.83 12.35
C PHE A 27 2.25 -7.11 11.11
N PHE A 28 3.09 -6.09 11.28
CA PHE A 28 3.71 -5.42 10.15
C PHE A 28 4.72 -6.32 9.43
N LYS A 29 5.49 -7.11 10.20
CA LYS A 29 6.37 -8.14 9.62
C LYS A 29 5.57 -9.16 8.80
N LEU A 30 4.41 -9.61 9.30
CA LEU A 30 3.52 -10.51 8.54
C LEU A 30 3.07 -9.88 7.22
N ILE A 31 2.74 -8.58 7.21
CA ILE A 31 2.40 -7.85 5.98
C ILE A 31 3.58 -7.87 5.00
N GLN A 32 4.77 -7.49 5.44
CA GLN A 32 5.95 -7.45 4.57
C GLN A 32 6.28 -8.83 3.99
N GLU A 33 6.29 -9.85 4.84
CA GLU A 33 6.55 -11.24 4.41
C GLU A 33 5.47 -11.80 3.48
N SER A 34 4.21 -11.31 3.58
CA SER A 34 3.13 -11.66 2.65
C SER A 34 3.27 -10.98 1.29
N VAL A 35 3.91 -9.80 1.24
CA VAL A 35 4.17 -9.05 0.00
C VAL A 35 5.40 -9.57 -0.75
N ARG A 36 6.41 -10.01 -0.03
CA ARG A 36 7.73 -10.40 -0.58
C ARG A 36 7.68 -11.42 -1.72
N PRO A 37 6.87 -12.49 -1.69
CA PRO A 37 6.76 -13.43 -2.80
C PRO A 37 6.29 -12.81 -4.13
N TYR A 38 5.60 -11.70 -4.06
CA TYR A 38 5.09 -10.96 -5.22
C TYR A 38 6.02 -9.83 -5.66
N LEU A 39 6.82 -9.29 -4.75
CA LEU A 39 7.79 -8.23 -5.02
C LEU A 39 9.06 -8.79 -5.67
N GLU A 40 9.65 -9.84 -5.10
CA GLU A 40 10.93 -10.38 -5.57
C GLU A 40 10.95 -10.77 -7.05
N PRO A 41 9.92 -11.44 -7.61
CA PRO A 41 9.92 -11.82 -9.04
C PRO A 41 9.85 -10.65 -10.02
N VAL A 42 9.40 -9.48 -9.57
CA VAL A 42 9.19 -8.30 -10.43
C VAL A 42 10.22 -7.19 -10.17
N LEU A 43 11.17 -7.42 -9.28
CA LEU A 43 12.28 -6.49 -9.09
C LEU A 43 13.12 -6.42 -10.37
N PRO A 44 13.39 -5.21 -10.91
CA PRO A 44 14.28 -5.05 -12.03
C PRO A 44 15.73 -5.36 -11.63
N LYS A 45 16.63 -5.41 -12.59
CA LYS A 45 18.08 -5.41 -12.26
C LYS A 45 18.43 -4.06 -11.61
N PRO A 46 19.23 -4.03 -10.53
CA PRO A 46 19.56 -2.78 -9.84
C PRO A 46 20.21 -1.73 -10.77
N GLU A 47 21.10 -2.17 -11.65
CA GLU A 47 21.85 -1.28 -12.52
C GLU A 47 20.93 -0.59 -13.54
N GLY A 48 20.89 0.73 -13.48
CA GLY A 48 20.13 1.57 -14.41
C GLY A 48 18.62 1.61 -14.19
N SER A 49 18.09 0.87 -13.20
CA SER A 49 16.67 0.90 -12.88
C SER A 49 16.33 2.00 -11.88
N LEU A 50 15.05 2.39 -11.87
CA LEU A 50 14.49 3.36 -10.94
C LEU A 50 13.18 2.85 -10.39
N ILE A 51 13.04 2.83 -9.07
CA ILE A 51 11.84 2.38 -8.34
C ILE A 51 11.17 3.60 -7.69
N LEU A 52 9.85 3.72 -7.85
CA LEU A 52 9.03 4.69 -7.11
C LEU A 52 8.36 3.99 -5.92
N GLU A 53 8.46 4.57 -4.73
CA GLU A 53 7.60 4.26 -3.57
C GLU A 53 6.63 5.42 -3.38
N ALA A 54 5.41 5.29 -3.91
CA ALA A 54 4.34 6.29 -3.84
C ALA A 54 3.49 6.10 -2.58
N GLY A 55 3.37 7.16 -1.76
CA GLY A 55 2.80 7.06 -0.41
C GLY A 55 3.76 6.33 0.53
N CYS A 56 5.04 6.67 0.46
CA CYS A 56 6.13 5.96 1.15
C CYS A 56 6.07 6.08 2.68
N GLY A 57 5.28 7.02 3.23
CA GLY A 57 5.33 7.36 4.63
C GLY A 57 6.75 7.74 5.04
N VAL A 58 7.28 7.09 6.06
CA VAL A 58 8.66 7.31 6.54
C VAL A 58 9.72 6.46 5.79
N GLY A 59 9.38 5.95 4.59
CA GLY A 59 10.25 5.09 3.79
C GLY A 59 10.34 3.66 4.36
N VAL A 60 9.42 2.80 3.93
CA VAL A 60 9.34 1.42 4.41
C VAL A 60 10.24 0.51 3.57
N TRP A 61 10.07 0.58 2.26
CA TRP A 61 10.77 -0.31 1.33
C TRP A 61 12.18 0.17 1.00
N VAL A 62 12.49 1.45 1.24
CA VAL A 62 13.85 1.95 1.03
C VAL A 62 14.88 1.26 1.92
N GLU A 63 14.51 0.86 3.15
CA GLU A 63 15.42 0.12 4.06
C GLU A 63 15.83 -1.23 3.49
N GLU A 64 14.99 -1.83 2.66
CA GLU A 64 15.23 -3.14 2.08
C GLU A 64 15.88 -3.04 0.68
N LEU A 65 15.42 -2.11 -0.14
CA LEU A 65 15.79 -2.07 -1.55
C LEU A 65 17.04 -1.23 -1.82
N ALA A 66 17.20 -0.08 -1.16
CA ALA A 66 18.35 0.77 -1.43
C ALA A 66 19.71 0.12 -1.10
N PRO A 67 19.87 -0.66 0.00
CA PRO A 67 21.11 -1.41 0.27
C PRO A 67 21.43 -2.48 -0.77
N ARG A 68 20.43 -2.90 -1.56
CA ARG A 68 20.59 -3.86 -2.66
C ARG A 68 21.04 -3.18 -3.97
N GLY A 69 21.30 -1.86 -3.94
CA GLY A 69 21.77 -1.09 -5.06
C GLY A 69 20.67 -0.47 -5.94
N TYR A 70 19.40 -0.54 -5.53
CA TYR A 70 18.30 0.10 -6.25
C TYR A 70 18.30 1.61 -6.05
N ARG A 71 18.17 2.37 -7.15
CA ARG A 71 17.84 3.79 -7.10
C ARG A 71 16.35 3.97 -6.87
N MET A 72 15.97 4.86 -5.98
CA MET A 72 14.58 5.03 -5.57
C MET A 72 14.14 6.49 -5.60
N ALA A 73 12.87 6.71 -5.91
CA ALA A 73 12.15 7.95 -5.64
C ALA A 73 11.09 7.65 -4.57
N LEU A 74 11.08 8.44 -3.50
CA LEU A 74 10.09 8.35 -2.43
C LEU A 74 9.14 9.54 -2.54
N SER A 75 7.85 9.29 -2.52
CA SER A 75 6.85 10.37 -2.47
C SER A 75 5.77 10.10 -1.45
N ASP A 76 5.32 11.16 -0.78
CA ASP A 76 4.18 11.13 0.14
C ASP A 76 3.48 12.48 0.17
N LEU A 77 2.20 12.49 0.47
CA LEU A 77 1.41 13.70 0.59
C LEU A 77 1.83 14.58 1.78
N SER A 78 2.35 13.95 2.85
CA SER A 78 2.73 14.58 4.10
C SER A 78 4.19 15.08 4.06
N PRO A 79 4.42 16.41 4.19
CA PRO A 79 5.76 16.96 4.36
C PRO A 79 6.52 16.34 5.54
N GLU A 80 5.84 16.06 6.65
CA GLU A 80 6.45 15.47 7.84
C GLU A 80 6.89 14.01 7.59
N MET A 81 6.09 13.22 6.85
CA MET A 81 6.51 11.88 6.43
C MET A 81 7.78 11.96 5.59
N ILE A 82 7.81 12.83 4.59
CA ILE A 82 8.98 13.04 3.72
C ILE A 82 10.19 13.55 4.51
N ARG A 83 10.01 14.42 5.50
CA ARG A 83 11.11 14.84 6.38
C ARG A 83 11.74 13.64 7.09
N HIS A 84 10.93 12.76 7.67
CA HIS A 84 11.42 11.55 8.33
C HIS A 84 12.04 10.54 7.36
N ALA A 85 11.48 10.40 6.14
CA ALA A 85 12.07 9.56 5.11
C ALA A 85 13.47 10.06 4.71
N ARG A 86 13.66 11.37 4.51
CA ARG A 86 14.97 11.98 4.24
C ARG A 86 15.97 11.74 5.38
N GLU A 87 15.54 11.91 6.62
CA GLU A 87 16.39 11.64 7.80
C GLU A 87 16.81 10.16 7.87
N LYS A 88 15.90 9.25 7.51
CA LYS A 88 16.20 7.82 7.40
C LYS A 88 17.23 7.55 6.31
N VAL A 89 17.03 8.05 5.10
CA VAL A 89 17.95 7.92 3.97
C VAL A 89 19.34 8.43 4.34
N LYS A 90 19.42 9.62 4.97
CA LYS A 90 20.69 10.18 5.45
C LYS A 90 21.36 9.29 6.49
N ARG A 91 20.61 8.73 7.45
CA ARG A 91 21.18 7.80 8.46
C ARG A 91 21.69 6.51 7.84
N MET A 92 21.13 6.09 6.71
CA MET A 92 21.60 4.92 5.94
C MET A 92 22.87 5.23 5.12
N GLY A 93 23.35 6.49 5.09
CA GLY A 93 24.49 6.88 4.31
C GLY A 93 24.23 6.94 2.80
N LEU A 94 22.97 7.04 2.39
CA LEU A 94 22.56 7.14 1.00
C LEU A 94 22.52 8.61 0.57
N ASP A 95 22.91 8.89 -0.67
CA ASP A 95 22.83 10.23 -1.26
C ASP A 95 21.55 10.42 -2.11
N GLU A 96 21.31 11.65 -2.55
CA GLU A 96 20.15 12.00 -3.37
C GLU A 96 20.17 11.39 -4.78
N ASN A 97 21.34 10.94 -5.28
CA ASN A 97 21.43 10.22 -6.54
C ASN A 97 20.93 8.79 -6.41
N ALA A 98 21.09 8.22 -5.20
CA ALA A 98 20.56 6.90 -4.89
C ALA A 98 19.08 6.97 -4.48
N VAL A 99 18.68 7.97 -3.66
CA VAL A 99 17.30 8.09 -3.16
C VAL A 99 16.85 9.56 -3.15
N SER A 100 15.86 9.90 -3.98
CA SER A 100 15.17 11.19 -3.94
C SER A 100 13.90 11.14 -3.10
N CYS A 101 13.50 12.27 -2.50
CA CYS A 101 12.30 12.36 -1.66
C CYS A 101 11.48 13.61 -2.03
N GLN A 102 10.18 13.45 -2.29
CA GLN A 102 9.30 14.53 -2.75
C GLN A 102 7.96 14.54 -2.05
N VAL A 103 7.44 15.73 -1.74
CA VAL A 103 6.06 15.88 -1.26
C VAL A 103 5.14 15.91 -2.47
N LEU A 104 4.24 14.90 -2.59
CA LEU A 104 3.42 14.69 -3.79
C LEU A 104 2.08 14.03 -3.46
N ASP A 105 1.02 14.45 -4.13
CA ASP A 105 -0.25 13.72 -4.14
C ASP A 105 -0.18 12.58 -5.17
N ILE A 106 -0.49 11.36 -4.76
CA ILE A 106 -0.56 10.20 -5.66
C ILE A 106 -1.58 10.37 -6.80
N CYS A 107 -2.53 11.29 -6.64
CA CYS A 107 -3.50 11.65 -7.67
C CYS A 107 -2.99 12.68 -8.68
N ASP A 108 -1.78 13.22 -8.47
CA ASP A 108 -1.19 14.27 -9.29
C ASP A 108 0.34 14.19 -9.16
N MET A 109 0.95 13.36 -10.00
CA MET A 109 2.40 13.11 -10.03
C MET A 109 3.06 13.73 -11.28
N ASP A 110 2.59 14.91 -11.71
CA ASP A 110 3.04 15.62 -12.93
C ASP A 110 4.54 15.95 -12.95
N VAL A 111 5.17 16.06 -11.80
CA VAL A 111 6.63 16.21 -11.65
C VAL A 111 7.40 15.00 -12.20
N PHE A 112 6.78 13.84 -12.29
CA PHE A 112 7.39 12.66 -12.90
C PHE A 112 6.92 12.51 -14.36
N PRO A 113 7.85 12.35 -15.31
CA PRO A 113 7.50 12.11 -16.71
C PRO A 113 6.79 10.75 -16.87
N ASP A 114 6.11 10.60 -18.00
CA ASP A 114 5.57 9.31 -18.41
C ASP A 114 6.70 8.28 -18.54
N ALA A 115 6.41 7.04 -18.17
CA ALA A 115 7.34 5.92 -18.33
C ALA A 115 8.72 6.16 -17.65
N ALA A 116 8.73 6.73 -16.43
CA ALA A 116 9.95 7.02 -15.69
C ALA A 116 10.48 5.83 -14.89
N PHE A 117 9.61 4.97 -14.39
CA PHE A 117 9.96 3.96 -13.38
C PHE A 117 9.83 2.53 -13.91
N ASP A 118 10.79 1.69 -13.55
CA ASP A 118 10.78 0.26 -13.86
C ASP A 118 9.82 -0.51 -12.93
N LEU A 119 9.69 -0.03 -11.69
CA LEU A 119 8.78 -0.56 -10.68
C LEU A 119 8.16 0.58 -9.87
N VAL A 120 6.85 0.49 -9.64
CA VAL A 120 6.10 1.43 -8.80
C VAL A 120 5.46 0.67 -7.66
N LEU A 121 5.79 1.05 -6.43
CA LEU A 121 5.21 0.53 -5.20
C LEU A 121 4.22 1.55 -4.63
N ALA A 122 2.97 1.13 -4.38
CA ALA A 122 1.96 1.93 -3.70
C ALA A 122 1.31 1.06 -2.60
N LEU A 123 2.12 0.73 -1.61
CA LEU A 123 1.79 -0.22 -0.54
C LEU A 123 1.57 0.51 0.80
N GLY A 124 0.67 -0.03 1.60
CA GLY A 124 0.30 0.60 2.88
C GLY A 124 -1.03 1.38 2.82
N GLY A 125 -1.73 1.34 1.69
CA GLY A 125 -3.06 1.89 1.47
C GLY A 125 -3.15 3.28 0.85
N PRO A 126 -2.18 3.76 0.08
CA PRO A 126 -2.30 5.05 -0.58
C PRO A 126 -3.56 5.13 -1.45
N LEU A 127 -3.87 4.06 -2.19
CA LEU A 127 -5.06 3.98 -3.06
C LEU A 127 -6.39 4.03 -2.26
N THR A 128 -6.39 3.53 -1.03
CA THR A 128 -7.56 3.61 -0.14
C THR A 128 -7.82 5.03 0.36
N LEU A 129 -6.74 5.76 0.64
CA LEU A 129 -6.81 7.04 1.35
C LEU A 129 -6.57 8.26 0.45
N CYS A 130 -6.38 8.07 -0.86
CA CYS A 130 -6.27 9.18 -1.81
C CYS A 130 -7.62 9.86 -2.06
N GLY A 131 -7.57 11.04 -2.68
CA GLY A 131 -8.77 11.81 -3.03
C GLY A 131 -9.64 11.13 -4.11
N ASP A 132 -8.98 10.51 -5.08
CA ASP A 132 -9.60 9.82 -6.22
C ASP A 132 -8.75 8.60 -6.63
N SER A 133 -9.26 7.41 -6.36
CA SER A 133 -8.54 6.17 -6.67
C SER A 133 -8.36 5.91 -8.17
N LYS A 134 -9.22 6.47 -9.03
CA LYS A 134 -9.07 6.34 -10.49
C LYS A 134 -7.91 7.20 -10.99
N LYS A 135 -7.82 8.45 -10.51
CA LYS A 135 -6.68 9.33 -10.83
C LYS A 135 -5.37 8.75 -10.29
N ALA A 136 -5.37 8.27 -9.05
CA ALA A 136 -4.19 7.64 -8.45
C ALA A 136 -3.72 6.43 -9.28
N ALA A 137 -4.63 5.53 -9.66
CA ALA A 137 -4.28 4.38 -10.50
C ALA A 137 -3.78 4.81 -11.89
N PHE A 138 -4.41 5.82 -12.50
CA PHE A 138 -3.94 6.39 -13.77
C PHE A 138 -2.49 6.89 -13.64
N GLU A 139 -2.19 7.69 -12.62
CA GLU A 139 -0.84 8.25 -12.40
C GLU A 139 0.20 7.15 -12.14
N LEU A 140 -0.11 6.16 -11.28
CA LEU A 140 0.78 5.01 -11.04
C LEU A 140 1.11 4.28 -12.35
N CYS A 141 0.10 4.06 -13.21
CA CYS A 141 0.28 3.41 -14.51
C CYS A 141 1.02 4.34 -15.50
N ARG A 142 0.73 5.65 -15.53
CA ARG A 142 1.38 6.62 -16.43
C ARG A 142 2.87 6.65 -16.23
N VAL A 143 3.32 6.78 -14.98
CA VAL A 143 4.74 6.90 -14.64
C VAL A 143 5.51 5.57 -14.75
N THR A 144 4.83 4.44 -14.86
CA THR A 144 5.46 3.13 -15.07
C THR A 144 5.89 2.97 -16.54
N LYS A 145 7.09 2.45 -16.77
CA LYS A 145 7.61 2.14 -18.12
C LYS A 145 6.82 1.00 -18.79
N PRO A 146 6.71 0.96 -20.12
CA PRO A 146 6.30 -0.25 -20.83
C PRO A 146 7.15 -1.45 -20.38
N GLY A 147 6.51 -2.58 -20.06
CA GLY A 147 7.17 -3.74 -19.48
C GLY A 147 7.49 -3.64 -17.98
N GLY A 148 7.37 -2.47 -17.37
CA GLY A 148 7.53 -2.24 -15.93
C GLY A 148 6.31 -2.70 -15.12
N TYR A 149 6.42 -2.65 -13.79
CA TYR A 149 5.43 -3.23 -12.89
C TYR A 149 4.87 -2.22 -11.88
N VAL A 150 3.63 -2.44 -11.48
CA VAL A 150 2.99 -1.77 -10.35
C VAL A 150 2.61 -2.81 -9.31
N LEU A 151 3.03 -2.61 -8.05
CA LEU A 151 2.48 -3.29 -6.88
C LEU A 151 1.68 -2.26 -6.09
N CYS A 152 0.39 -2.50 -5.94
CA CYS A 152 -0.49 -1.58 -5.24
C CYS A 152 -1.45 -2.34 -4.33
N ASP A 153 -1.75 -1.79 -3.14
CA ASP A 153 -2.78 -2.35 -2.30
C ASP A 153 -3.93 -1.38 -2.01
N ALA A 154 -5.09 -1.96 -1.73
CA ALA A 154 -6.29 -1.23 -1.36
C ALA A 154 -7.09 -2.00 -0.31
N SER A 155 -7.86 -1.28 0.51
CA SER A 155 -8.78 -1.90 1.46
C SER A 155 -9.90 -2.66 0.74
N ASN A 156 -10.17 -3.87 1.24
CA ASN A 156 -11.16 -4.75 0.66
C ASN A 156 -12.58 -4.34 1.07
N ARG A 157 -13.41 -4.07 0.06
CA ARG A 157 -14.80 -3.67 0.21
C ARG A 157 -15.63 -4.69 0.97
N TYR A 158 -15.51 -5.96 0.61
CA TYR A 158 -16.34 -7.02 1.19
C TYR A 158 -15.96 -7.30 2.64
N ARG A 159 -14.68 -7.28 2.95
CA ARG A 159 -14.23 -7.41 4.34
C ARG A 159 -14.66 -6.21 5.18
N ALA A 160 -14.57 -5.00 4.67
CA ALA A 160 -15.04 -3.81 5.37
C ALA A 160 -16.58 -3.84 5.60
N ALA A 161 -17.35 -4.35 4.65
CA ALA A 161 -18.79 -4.55 4.80
C ALA A 161 -19.09 -5.63 5.87
N PHE A 162 -18.39 -6.75 5.85
CA PHE A 162 -18.48 -7.80 6.85
C PHE A 162 -18.22 -7.25 8.27
N ASP A 163 -17.15 -6.48 8.44
CA ASP A 163 -16.81 -5.85 9.73
C ASP A 163 -17.87 -4.84 10.18
N ALA A 164 -18.48 -4.09 9.26
CA ALA A 164 -19.58 -3.18 9.57
C ALA A 164 -20.83 -3.93 10.05
N PHE A 165 -21.16 -5.03 9.36
CA PHE A 165 -22.28 -5.90 9.73
C PHE A 165 -22.10 -6.51 11.13
N HIS A 166 -20.94 -7.07 11.44
CA HIS A 166 -20.64 -7.66 12.75
C HIS A 166 -20.66 -6.64 13.89
N LYS A 167 -20.32 -5.37 13.58
CA LYS A 167 -20.44 -4.25 14.52
C LYS A 167 -21.85 -3.67 14.60
N LYS A 168 -22.83 -4.28 13.91
CA LYS A 168 -24.23 -3.81 13.81
C LYS A 168 -24.35 -2.38 13.24
N ASP A 169 -23.35 -1.91 12.49
CA ASP A 169 -23.33 -0.62 11.83
C ASP A 169 -23.94 -0.76 10.42
N MET A 170 -25.27 -0.88 10.37
CA MET A 170 -26.00 -1.07 9.12
C MET A 170 -25.95 0.14 8.19
N THR A 171 -25.78 1.34 8.74
CA THR A 171 -25.60 2.56 7.96
C THR A 171 -24.30 2.49 7.16
N ARG A 172 -23.19 2.17 7.82
CA ARG A 172 -21.89 1.97 7.18
C ARG A 172 -21.90 0.80 6.21
N PHE A 173 -22.53 -0.32 6.57
CA PHE A 173 -22.70 -1.46 5.68
C PHE A 173 -23.36 -1.05 4.36
N ALA A 174 -24.50 -0.35 4.44
CA ALA A 174 -25.24 0.13 3.26
C ALA A 174 -24.42 1.10 2.40
N GLN A 175 -23.70 2.04 3.02
CA GLN A 175 -22.80 2.97 2.30
C GLN A 175 -21.73 2.22 1.53
N ILE A 176 -21.04 1.26 2.17
CA ILE A 176 -20.00 0.44 1.55
C ILE A 176 -20.56 -0.37 0.39
N MET A 177 -21.70 -1.04 0.61
CA MET A 177 -22.30 -1.91 -0.42
C MET A 177 -22.87 -1.12 -1.60
N LYS A 178 -23.31 0.12 -1.41
CA LYS A 178 -23.82 0.98 -2.49
C LYS A 178 -22.70 1.65 -3.27
N GLY A 179 -21.75 2.29 -2.57
CA GLY A 179 -20.78 3.22 -3.19
C GLY A 179 -19.32 2.80 -3.13
N GLY A 180 -18.95 1.74 -2.37
CA GLY A 180 -17.55 1.35 -2.19
C GLY A 180 -16.72 2.37 -1.39
N THR A 181 -17.37 3.31 -0.70
CA THR A 181 -16.70 4.32 0.12
C THR A 181 -17.39 4.49 1.46
N PHE A 182 -16.65 4.93 2.46
CA PHE A 182 -17.21 5.41 3.72
C PHE A 182 -16.30 6.45 4.35
N VAL A 183 -16.86 7.29 5.22
CA VAL A 183 -16.09 8.22 6.05
C VAL A 183 -15.81 7.57 7.40
N SER A 184 -14.53 7.43 7.75
CA SER A 184 -14.12 6.85 9.03
C SER A 184 -14.49 7.79 10.19
N PRO A 185 -15.29 7.37 11.18
CA PRO A 185 -15.59 8.23 12.34
C PRO A 185 -14.35 8.62 13.14
N LYS A 186 -13.33 7.77 13.18
CA LYS A 186 -12.09 8.02 13.94
C LYS A 186 -11.18 9.06 13.29
N SER A 187 -11.05 9.04 11.97
CA SER A 187 -10.14 9.93 11.24
C SER A 187 -10.87 11.05 10.51
N GLY A 188 -12.16 10.90 10.26
CA GLY A 188 -12.93 11.76 9.37
C GLY A 188 -12.44 11.71 7.91
N LEU A 189 -11.61 10.71 7.53
CA LEU A 189 -11.14 10.49 6.18
C LEU A 189 -12.09 9.60 5.40
N THR A 190 -12.23 9.87 4.11
CA THR A 190 -12.93 8.98 3.18
C THR A 190 -12.01 7.83 2.80
N HIS A 191 -12.52 6.61 2.87
CA HIS A 191 -11.85 5.40 2.42
C HIS A 191 -12.45 4.95 1.09
N ASN A 192 -11.64 4.80 0.07
CA ASN A 192 -11.99 4.14 -1.18
C ASN A 192 -11.77 2.64 -1.00
N LEU A 193 -12.82 1.86 -1.18
CA LEU A 193 -12.80 0.42 -0.98
C LEU A 193 -13.03 -0.28 -2.32
N HIS A 194 -12.26 -1.32 -2.58
CA HIS A 194 -12.33 -2.05 -3.83
C HIS A 194 -12.62 -3.53 -3.58
N GLY A 195 -13.55 -4.10 -4.32
CA GLY A 195 -13.65 -5.54 -4.46
C GLY A 195 -12.58 -6.08 -5.42
N PRO A 196 -12.36 -7.41 -5.46
CA PRO A 196 -11.38 -8.03 -6.33
C PRO A 196 -11.50 -7.60 -7.79
N GLU A 197 -12.70 -7.71 -8.36
CA GLU A 197 -12.94 -7.37 -9.77
C GLU A 197 -12.83 -5.87 -10.05
N GLN A 198 -13.22 -5.03 -9.09
CA GLN A 198 -13.10 -3.58 -9.22
C GLN A 198 -11.63 -3.15 -9.22
N LEU A 199 -10.79 -3.76 -8.39
CA LEU A 199 -9.37 -3.46 -8.35
C LEU A 199 -8.68 -3.91 -9.65
N LYS A 200 -8.99 -5.10 -10.17
CA LYS A 200 -8.51 -5.56 -11.48
C LYS A 200 -8.89 -4.60 -12.60
N ALA A 201 -10.18 -4.28 -12.70
CA ALA A 201 -10.71 -3.39 -13.75
C ALA A 201 -10.05 -2.01 -13.73
N LEU A 202 -9.70 -1.50 -12.53
CA LEU A 202 -9.06 -0.21 -12.36
C LEU A 202 -7.68 -0.14 -13.06
N PHE A 203 -6.89 -1.20 -12.96
CA PHE A 203 -5.57 -1.28 -13.62
C PHE A 203 -5.67 -1.69 -15.08
N GLN A 204 -6.57 -2.60 -15.43
CA GLN A 204 -6.82 -3.00 -16.84
C GLN A 204 -7.27 -1.82 -17.71
N ALA A 205 -8.08 -0.91 -17.17
CA ALA A 205 -8.50 0.32 -17.86
C ALA A 205 -7.32 1.27 -18.16
N ASN A 206 -6.15 1.08 -17.55
CA ASN A 206 -4.94 1.86 -17.74
C ASN A 206 -3.82 1.06 -18.45
N ASN A 207 -4.20 0.17 -19.35
CA ASN A 207 -3.28 -0.63 -20.18
C ASN A 207 -2.31 -1.50 -19.36
N MET A 208 -2.80 -2.08 -18.25
CA MET A 208 -2.03 -2.99 -17.43
C MET A 208 -2.55 -4.42 -17.55
N GLU A 209 -1.64 -5.37 -17.73
CA GLU A 209 -1.89 -6.79 -17.55
C GLU A 209 -1.83 -7.13 -16.07
N VAL A 210 -2.93 -7.64 -15.51
CA VAL A 210 -2.96 -8.05 -14.09
C VAL A 210 -2.39 -9.47 -13.98
N LEU A 211 -1.25 -9.60 -13.31
CA LEU A 211 -0.56 -10.88 -13.13
C LEU A 211 -1.05 -11.58 -11.85
N HIS A 212 -1.16 -10.84 -10.75
CA HIS A 212 -1.59 -11.38 -9.46
C HIS A 212 -2.62 -10.45 -8.81
N LEU A 213 -3.57 -11.07 -8.12
CA LEU A 213 -4.45 -10.44 -7.16
C LEU A 213 -4.45 -11.27 -5.89
N ALA A 214 -3.90 -10.74 -4.80
CA ALA A 214 -3.66 -11.45 -3.57
C ALA A 214 -4.29 -10.74 -2.36
N GLY A 215 -4.74 -11.50 -1.38
CA GLY A 215 -5.17 -11.00 -0.10
C GLY A 215 -4.00 -10.79 0.85
N ILE A 216 -3.81 -9.60 1.38
CA ILE A 216 -2.80 -9.33 2.40
C ILE A 216 -3.38 -9.59 3.78
N CYS A 217 -2.67 -10.37 4.58
CA CYS A 217 -3.04 -10.73 5.94
C CYS A 217 -4.49 -11.22 6.03
N PRO A 218 -4.80 -12.38 5.42
CA PRO A 218 -6.13 -12.98 5.53
C PRO A 218 -6.53 -13.12 7.00
N PHE A 219 -7.85 -13.02 7.25
CA PHE A 219 -8.48 -13.06 8.57
C PHE A 219 -8.29 -11.81 9.44
N PHE A 220 -7.31 -10.95 9.18
CA PHE A 220 -7.17 -9.68 9.87
C PHE A 220 -7.99 -8.58 9.19
N ASN A 221 -8.52 -7.67 9.99
CA ASN A 221 -9.05 -6.39 9.53
C ASN A 221 -7.97 -5.29 9.63
N PHE A 222 -8.26 -4.10 9.11
CA PHE A 222 -7.37 -2.95 9.21
C PHE A 222 -8.09 -1.73 9.81
N PRO A 223 -7.61 -1.19 10.95
CA PRO A 223 -6.53 -1.74 11.80
C PRO A 223 -6.94 -3.08 12.42
N PRO A 224 -5.99 -3.97 12.71
CA PRO A 224 -6.29 -5.25 13.34
C PRO A 224 -6.76 -5.04 14.79
N GLN A 225 -7.50 -6.02 15.31
CA GLN A 225 -7.86 -6.08 16.73
C GLN A 225 -6.63 -6.46 17.54
N GLU A 226 -6.46 -5.86 18.72
CA GLU A 226 -5.28 -6.07 19.58
C GLU A 226 -5.14 -7.53 20.01
N GLU A 227 -6.25 -8.19 20.33
CA GLU A 227 -6.25 -9.61 20.71
C GLU A 227 -5.72 -10.51 19.58
N LEU A 228 -6.06 -10.21 18.32
CA LEU A 228 -5.57 -10.95 17.16
C LEU A 228 -4.08 -10.68 16.90
N VAL A 229 -3.62 -9.44 17.14
CA VAL A 229 -2.19 -9.11 17.03
C VAL A 229 -1.38 -9.89 18.06
N GLY A 230 -1.91 -10.07 19.26
CA GLY A 230 -1.29 -10.85 20.34
C GLY A 230 -1.03 -12.32 19.96
N LEU A 231 -1.83 -12.90 19.06
CA LEU A 231 -1.58 -14.26 18.55
C LEU A 231 -0.25 -14.37 17.77
N LEU A 232 0.20 -13.27 17.20
CA LEU A 232 1.44 -13.24 16.41
C LEU A 232 2.71 -13.22 17.26
N GLU A 233 2.60 -13.03 18.57
CA GLU A 233 3.77 -13.07 19.48
C GLU A 233 4.27 -14.51 19.66
N ASP A 234 3.43 -15.52 19.44
CA ASP A 234 3.80 -16.91 19.35
C ASP A 234 4.37 -17.24 17.96
N ASP A 235 5.59 -17.79 17.90
CA ASP A 235 6.27 -18.08 16.64
C ASP A 235 5.53 -19.11 15.79
N LYS A 236 4.92 -20.13 16.40
CA LYS A 236 4.17 -21.16 15.70
C LYS A 236 2.94 -20.58 15.03
N ASN A 237 2.20 -19.71 15.73
CA ASN A 237 1.05 -19.01 15.17
C ASN A 237 1.47 -18.07 14.03
N PHE A 238 2.60 -17.36 14.22
CA PHE A 238 3.14 -16.49 13.17
C PHE A 238 3.46 -17.25 11.89
N GLU A 239 4.22 -18.35 11.99
CA GLU A 239 4.59 -19.15 10.81
C GLU A 239 3.37 -19.80 10.15
N MET A 240 2.40 -20.28 10.92
CA MET A 240 1.15 -20.82 10.38
C MET A 240 0.36 -19.77 9.60
N LEU A 241 0.23 -18.54 10.13
CA LEU A 241 -0.48 -17.47 9.44
C LEU A 241 0.28 -16.94 8.24
N LEU A 242 1.62 -16.96 8.29
CA LEU A 242 2.46 -16.63 7.16
C LEU A 242 2.37 -17.68 6.05
N ASP A 243 2.31 -18.95 6.40
CA ASP A 243 2.09 -20.04 5.43
C ASP A 243 0.76 -19.88 4.69
N VAL A 244 -0.33 -19.59 5.43
CA VAL A 244 -1.63 -19.27 4.81
C VAL A 244 -1.53 -18.07 3.89
N ALA A 245 -0.84 -16.99 4.31
CA ALA A 245 -0.68 -15.78 3.52
C ALA A 245 0.14 -16.01 2.24
N ARG A 246 1.09 -16.96 2.26
CA ARG A 246 1.92 -17.30 1.08
C ARG A 246 1.22 -18.25 0.12
N ASN A 247 0.57 -19.28 0.64
CA ASN A 247 0.07 -20.39 -0.18
C ASN A 247 -1.39 -20.26 -0.60
N HIS A 248 -2.17 -19.39 0.05
CA HIS A 248 -3.59 -19.25 -0.21
C HIS A 248 -4.03 -17.82 -0.55
N ALA A 249 -3.12 -16.86 -0.64
CA ALA A 249 -3.45 -15.44 -0.82
C ALA A 249 -4.32 -15.15 -2.06
N GLU A 250 -4.15 -15.89 -3.14
CA GLU A 250 -4.89 -15.72 -4.40
C GLU A 250 -6.19 -16.54 -4.47
N HIS A 251 -6.44 -17.41 -3.47
CA HIS A 251 -7.67 -18.19 -3.45
C HIS A 251 -8.90 -17.28 -3.30
N PRO A 252 -9.96 -17.44 -4.13
CA PRO A 252 -11.11 -16.52 -4.14
C PRO A 252 -11.76 -16.31 -2.76
N SER A 253 -11.87 -17.38 -1.95
CA SER A 253 -12.41 -17.27 -0.59
C SER A 253 -11.51 -16.46 0.34
N ILE A 254 -10.19 -16.57 0.19
CA ILE A 254 -9.22 -15.81 0.99
C ILE A 254 -9.21 -14.35 0.58
N LEU A 255 -9.35 -14.03 -0.71
CA LEU A 255 -9.54 -12.66 -1.15
C LEU A 255 -10.69 -11.99 -0.40
N GLY A 256 -11.85 -12.67 -0.28
CA GLY A 256 -13.01 -12.14 0.44
C GLY A 256 -12.77 -11.92 1.95
N LEU A 257 -11.90 -12.71 2.57
CA LEU A 257 -11.58 -12.67 4.00
C LEU A 257 -10.45 -11.70 4.36
N SER A 258 -9.69 -11.24 3.37
CA SER A 258 -8.53 -10.38 3.60
C SER A 258 -8.94 -8.92 3.79
N GLY A 259 -8.36 -8.25 4.76
CA GLY A 259 -8.62 -6.83 5.03
C GLY A 259 -8.15 -5.91 3.91
N ARG A 260 -7.13 -6.34 3.17
CA ARG A 260 -6.58 -5.62 2.01
C ARG A 260 -6.38 -6.59 0.84
N LEU A 261 -6.49 -6.02 -0.35
CA LEU A 261 -6.17 -6.68 -1.62
C LEU A 261 -4.92 -6.02 -2.20
N MET A 262 -3.98 -6.82 -2.68
CA MET A 262 -2.81 -6.36 -3.43
C MET A 262 -2.93 -6.80 -4.86
N ILE A 263 -2.57 -5.92 -5.78
CA ILE A 263 -2.47 -6.21 -7.21
C ILE A 263 -1.02 -6.08 -7.66
N VAL A 264 -0.59 -7.02 -8.50
CA VAL A 264 0.65 -6.93 -9.28
C VAL A 264 0.24 -6.84 -10.74
N ALA A 265 0.62 -5.77 -11.39
CA ALA A 265 0.26 -5.52 -12.77
C ALA A 265 1.48 -5.08 -13.58
N ARG A 266 1.56 -5.53 -14.86
CA ARG A 266 2.61 -5.20 -15.82
C ARG A 266 2.07 -4.24 -16.85
N LYS A 267 2.81 -3.19 -17.19
CA LYS A 267 2.44 -2.27 -18.25
C LYS A 267 2.71 -2.89 -19.62
N MET A 268 1.67 -2.93 -20.45
CA MET A 268 1.74 -3.42 -21.82
C MET A 268 2.33 -2.38 -22.78
#